data_c60fe7892afa8b973942b755c437995a
#
_entry.id   c60fe7892afa8b973942b755c437995a
#
_cell.length_a   1.000
_cell.length_b   1.000
_cell.length_c   1.000
_cell.angle_alpha   90.00
_cell.angle_beta   90.00
_cell.angle_gamma   90.00
#
_symmetry.space_group_name_H-M   'P 1'
#
loop_
_entity.id
_entity.type
_entity.pdbx_description
1 polymer ?
#
loop_
_entity_poly.entity_id
_entity_poly.type
_entity_poly.pdbx_seq_one_letter_code
_entity_poly.pdbx_strand_id
1 'polypeptide(L)'
;MKQAAFHSPDLHMHSVYSDGTDTPRALLQRVRAAGLDIFALTDHDTAQGCAAVRALLEPGDAAFVEGIEFSCQDGEGKYHVLGYGFDAEKPSIRAAADFAHHTRILKMQNRFGYLARRFGFTFTEEEHSQLLALKNPGKPHFVDMMLKKGYVKTKMEGFEAFSDCPDTEPTLSPEEAIDAIIQANGIPVLAHGILADGSKKLSEEEIAGRVVRLKAAGLRGLECYYSAFTPRQREIMLALAERYRLLVTAGSD
;
A
#
# COMPACT_ATOMS: atom_id res chain seq x y z
N MET A 1 -24.60 0.15 22.14
CA MET A 1 -23.68 -0.91 21.71
C MET A 1 -22.37 -0.67 22.44
N LYS A 2 -21.80 -1.69 23.13
CA LYS A 2 -20.44 -1.58 23.68
C LYS A 2 -19.48 -1.53 22.50
N GLN A 3 -18.68 -0.48 22.42
CA GLN A 3 -17.61 -0.38 21.44
C GLN A 3 -16.61 -1.52 21.71
N ALA A 4 -16.39 -2.40 20.74
CA ALA A 4 -15.37 -3.42 20.87
C ALA A 4 -14.01 -2.71 20.94
N ALA A 5 -13.29 -2.88 22.03
CA ALA A 5 -11.93 -2.39 22.16
C ALA A 5 -10.98 -3.45 21.59
N PHE A 6 -10.28 -3.14 20.52
CA PHE A 6 -9.18 -3.96 20.03
C PHE A 6 -7.88 -3.52 20.71
N HIS A 7 -7.07 -4.49 21.13
CA HIS A 7 -5.85 -4.25 21.91
C HIS A 7 -4.59 -4.49 21.09
N SER A 8 -4.70 -5.28 20.02
CA SER A 8 -3.56 -5.70 19.19
C SER A 8 -3.93 -5.66 17.70
N PRO A 9 -4.14 -4.46 17.13
CA PRO A 9 -4.50 -4.32 15.73
C PRO A 9 -3.26 -4.34 14.81
N ASP A 10 -3.40 -4.95 13.62
CA ASP A 10 -2.54 -4.70 12.47
C ASP A 10 -3.41 -4.60 11.22
N LEU A 11 -3.58 -3.37 10.74
CA LEU A 11 -4.48 -3.06 9.64
C LEU A 11 -3.75 -2.73 8.33
N HIS A 12 -2.44 -3.00 8.24
CA HIS A 12 -1.66 -2.74 7.04
C HIS A 12 -0.63 -3.86 6.84
N MET A 13 -1.00 -4.82 6.02
CA MET A 13 -0.17 -5.98 5.70
C MET A 13 -0.29 -6.34 4.22
N HIS A 14 0.81 -6.88 3.66
CA HIS A 14 0.91 -7.31 2.28
C HIS A 14 1.13 -8.82 2.15
N SER A 15 0.66 -9.40 1.06
CA SER A 15 0.85 -10.80 0.71
C SER A 15 1.49 -10.97 -0.67
N VAL A 16 1.69 -12.22 -1.08
CA VAL A 16 2.13 -12.56 -2.46
C VAL A 16 1.13 -12.14 -3.56
N TYR A 17 0.00 -11.53 -3.18
CA TYR A 17 -0.91 -10.92 -4.14
C TYR A 17 -0.47 -9.52 -4.56
N SER A 18 0.47 -8.91 -3.83
CA SER A 18 1.20 -7.71 -4.24
C SER A 18 2.71 -7.92 -4.10
N ASP A 19 3.36 -7.30 -3.16
CA ASP A 19 4.81 -7.33 -2.97
C ASP A 19 5.25 -7.88 -1.61
N GLY A 20 4.31 -8.38 -0.83
CA GLY A 20 4.60 -9.19 0.35
C GLY A 20 5.14 -10.57 -0.01
N THR A 21 5.78 -11.21 0.94
CA THR A 21 6.43 -12.53 0.75
C THR A 21 5.57 -13.70 1.27
N ASP A 22 4.58 -13.41 2.11
CA ASP A 22 3.75 -14.43 2.74
C ASP A 22 2.54 -14.79 1.85
N THR A 23 2.27 -16.08 1.73
CA THR A 23 0.98 -16.53 1.23
C THR A 23 -0.14 -16.19 2.23
N PRO A 24 -1.42 -16.07 1.81
CA PRO A 24 -2.53 -15.84 2.75
C PRO A 24 -2.55 -16.81 3.94
N ARG A 25 -2.16 -18.08 3.73
CA ARG A 25 -2.04 -19.07 4.80
C ARG A 25 -0.91 -18.75 5.77
N ALA A 26 0.27 -18.39 5.26
CA ALA A 26 1.42 -18.04 6.09
C ALA A 26 1.15 -16.76 6.87
N LEU A 27 0.55 -15.75 6.23
CA LEU A 27 0.14 -14.51 6.87
C LEU A 27 -0.83 -14.77 8.02
N LEU A 28 -1.88 -15.58 7.81
CA LEU A 28 -2.83 -15.93 8.86
C LEU A 28 -2.16 -16.69 10.03
N GLN A 29 -1.17 -17.55 9.76
CA GLN A 29 -0.40 -18.19 10.79
C GLN A 29 0.40 -17.17 11.63
N ARG A 30 0.98 -16.14 11.00
CA ARG A 30 1.66 -15.04 11.71
C ARG A 30 0.70 -14.22 12.55
N VAL A 31 -0.48 -13.89 12.01
CA VAL A 31 -1.56 -13.20 12.75
C VAL A 31 -1.91 -13.95 14.02
N ARG A 32 -2.14 -15.27 13.92
CA ARG A 32 -2.42 -16.15 15.07
C ARG A 32 -1.26 -16.18 16.07
N ALA A 33 -0.01 -16.32 15.57
CA ALA A 33 1.18 -16.39 16.42
C ALA A 33 1.46 -15.05 17.14
N ALA A 34 1.16 -13.91 16.50
CA ALA A 34 1.29 -12.59 17.09
C ALA A 34 0.18 -12.24 18.08
N GLY A 35 -0.88 -13.05 18.15
CA GLY A 35 -2.03 -12.79 19.03
C GLY A 35 -2.79 -11.51 18.66
N LEU A 36 -2.85 -11.19 17.37
CA LEU A 36 -3.67 -10.06 16.92
C LEU A 36 -5.14 -10.35 17.18
N ASP A 37 -5.90 -9.32 17.50
CA ASP A 37 -7.35 -9.42 17.71
C ASP A 37 -8.16 -8.82 16.54
N ILE A 38 -7.52 -8.00 15.72
CA ILE A 38 -8.05 -7.52 14.44
C ILE A 38 -6.91 -7.30 13.45
N PHE A 39 -7.14 -7.65 12.18
CA PHE A 39 -6.18 -7.44 11.11
C PHE A 39 -6.84 -7.13 9.78
N ALA A 40 -6.08 -6.50 8.87
CA ALA A 40 -6.48 -6.31 7.48
C ALA A 40 -5.36 -6.77 6.54
N LEU A 41 -5.75 -7.30 5.38
CA LEU A 41 -4.86 -7.48 4.24
C LEU A 41 -5.13 -6.34 3.27
N THR A 42 -4.08 -5.59 2.93
CA THR A 42 -4.15 -4.34 2.16
C THR A 42 -3.18 -4.36 0.99
N ASP A 43 -3.18 -5.45 0.23
CA ASP A 43 -2.32 -5.62 -0.94
C ASP A 43 -2.41 -4.41 -1.88
N HIS A 44 -1.27 -3.98 -2.43
CA HIS A 44 -1.21 -2.85 -3.35
C HIS A 44 -2.11 -3.06 -4.56
N ASP A 45 -2.99 -2.10 -4.83
CA ASP A 45 -3.84 -1.97 -6.01
C ASP A 45 -4.71 -3.21 -6.31
N THR A 46 -4.91 -4.10 -5.33
CA THR A 46 -5.73 -5.31 -5.47
C THR A 46 -6.33 -5.76 -4.13
N ALA A 47 -7.56 -6.27 -4.16
CA ALA A 47 -8.21 -6.92 -3.02
C ALA A 47 -8.31 -8.45 -3.19
N GLN A 48 -7.70 -9.03 -4.22
CA GLN A 48 -7.83 -10.47 -4.51
C GLN A 48 -7.33 -11.37 -3.38
N GLY A 49 -6.31 -10.94 -2.63
CA GLY A 49 -5.78 -11.67 -1.48
C GLY A 49 -6.81 -11.83 -0.35
N CYS A 50 -7.74 -10.88 -0.20
CA CYS A 50 -8.75 -10.90 0.85
C CYS A 50 -9.67 -12.12 0.77
N ALA A 51 -10.10 -12.49 -0.44
CA ALA A 51 -10.94 -13.68 -0.64
C ALA A 51 -10.20 -14.97 -0.22
N ALA A 52 -8.89 -15.05 -0.49
CA ALA A 52 -8.07 -16.18 -0.09
C ALA A 52 -7.88 -16.26 1.44
N VAL A 53 -7.71 -15.11 2.12
CA VAL A 53 -7.67 -15.07 3.60
C VAL A 53 -9.02 -15.50 4.16
N ARG A 54 -10.12 -14.94 3.66
CA ARG A 54 -11.48 -15.23 4.14
C ARG A 54 -11.80 -16.73 4.09
N ALA A 55 -11.38 -17.42 3.03
CA ALA A 55 -11.57 -18.86 2.87
C ALA A 55 -10.77 -19.73 3.86
N LEU A 56 -9.79 -19.14 4.56
CA LEU A 56 -8.92 -19.83 5.52
C LEU A 56 -9.25 -19.51 6.98
N LEU A 57 -10.17 -18.57 7.23
CA LEU A 57 -10.57 -18.18 8.58
C LEU A 57 -11.32 -19.31 9.29
N GLU A 58 -11.04 -19.47 10.57
CA GLU A 58 -11.66 -20.43 11.47
C GLU A 58 -12.37 -19.70 12.64
N PRO A 59 -13.34 -20.34 13.29
CA PRO A 59 -13.93 -19.79 14.50
C PRO A 59 -12.87 -19.54 15.58
N GLY A 60 -12.81 -18.31 16.09
CA GLY A 60 -11.82 -17.88 17.09
C GLY A 60 -10.62 -17.14 16.51
N ASP A 61 -10.50 -17.03 15.19
CA ASP A 61 -9.49 -16.17 14.58
C ASP A 61 -9.75 -14.68 14.89
N ALA A 62 -8.71 -13.87 14.72
CA ALA A 62 -8.79 -12.42 14.77
C ALA A 62 -9.86 -11.89 13.80
N ALA A 63 -10.48 -10.77 14.15
CA ALA A 63 -11.43 -10.11 13.25
C ALA A 63 -10.71 -9.67 11.97
N PHE A 64 -11.17 -10.15 10.82
CA PHE A 64 -10.60 -9.81 9.52
C PHE A 64 -11.37 -8.65 8.87
N VAL A 65 -10.63 -7.65 8.44
CA VAL A 65 -11.14 -6.52 7.63
C VAL A 65 -10.57 -6.63 6.23
N GLU A 66 -11.42 -6.67 5.21
CA GLU A 66 -10.95 -6.56 3.83
C GLU A 66 -10.40 -5.19 3.56
N GLY A 67 -9.23 -5.16 2.93
CA GLY A 67 -8.51 -3.94 2.63
C GLY A 67 -7.91 -3.92 1.22
N ILE A 68 -7.46 -2.75 0.85
CA ILE A 68 -6.67 -2.46 -0.36
C ILE A 68 -5.79 -1.26 -0.05
N GLU A 69 -4.59 -1.20 -0.63
CA GLU A 69 -3.75 -0.02 -0.61
C GLU A 69 -3.55 0.52 -2.03
N PHE A 70 -4.18 1.63 -2.35
CA PHE A 70 -3.99 2.28 -3.65
C PHE A 70 -2.70 3.10 -3.70
N SER A 71 -1.89 2.85 -4.74
CA SER A 71 -0.73 3.66 -5.10
C SER A 71 -1.19 4.87 -5.91
N CYS A 72 -1.14 6.07 -5.33
CA CYS A 72 -1.65 7.30 -5.91
C CYS A 72 -0.55 8.32 -6.17
N GLN A 73 -0.80 9.25 -7.10
CA GLN A 73 0.12 10.34 -7.41
C GLN A 73 -0.63 11.56 -7.95
N ASP A 74 -0.16 12.74 -7.56
CA ASP A 74 -0.60 14.04 -8.11
C ASP A 74 0.59 15.00 -8.27
N GLY A 75 0.29 16.29 -8.50
CA GLY A 75 1.32 17.34 -8.63
C GLY A 75 2.12 17.61 -7.35
N GLU A 76 1.64 17.20 -6.18
CA GLU A 76 2.33 17.36 -4.89
C GLU A 76 3.17 16.13 -4.53
N GLY A 77 3.02 15.00 -5.25
CA GLY A 77 3.83 13.81 -5.08
C GLY A 77 3.03 12.51 -5.01
N LYS A 78 3.59 11.54 -4.31
CA LYS A 78 3.02 10.21 -4.17
C LYS A 78 2.31 10.04 -2.83
N TYR A 79 1.31 9.16 -2.83
CA TYR A 79 0.49 8.83 -1.67
C TYR A 79 0.15 7.35 -1.71
N HIS A 80 -0.10 6.78 -0.53
CA HIS A 80 -0.83 5.53 -0.44
C HIS A 80 -2.14 5.77 0.31
N VAL A 81 -3.23 5.25 -0.25
CA VAL A 81 -4.58 5.37 0.32
C VAL A 81 -5.11 3.98 0.61
N LEU A 82 -5.27 3.68 1.89
CA LEU A 82 -5.88 2.44 2.36
C LEU A 82 -7.41 2.55 2.26
N GLY A 83 -8.03 1.49 1.76
CA GLY A 83 -9.47 1.32 1.80
C GLY A 83 -9.83 0.14 2.70
N TYR A 84 -10.80 0.31 3.59
CA TYR A 84 -11.24 -0.74 4.50
C TYR A 84 -12.73 -1.02 4.41
N GLY A 85 -13.11 -2.30 4.50
CA GLY A 85 -14.50 -2.72 4.66
C GLY A 85 -15.42 -2.31 3.51
N PHE A 86 -14.87 -2.15 2.33
CA PHE A 86 -15.62 -1.82 1.11
C PHE A 86 -16.35 -3.05 0.55
N ASP A 87 -17.37 -2.80 -0.24
CA ASP A 87 -18.05 -3.81 -1.04
C ASP A 87 -17.25 -4.04 -2.34
N ALA A 88 -16.52 -5.16 -2.41
CA ALA A 88 -15.66 -5.51 -3.53
C ALA A 88 -16.43 -5.73 -4.86
N GLU A 89 -17.77 -5.89 -4.82
CA GLU A 89 -18.60 -6.04 -6.01
C GLU A 89 -18.98 -4.70 -6.65
N LYS A 90 -18.73 -3.58 -5.98
CA LYS A 90 -19.03 -2.26 -6.51
C LYS A 90 -18.16 -1.90 -7.72
N PRO A 91 -18.76 -1.37 -8.79
CA PRO A 91 -18.01 -0.98 -10.00
C PRO A 91 -16.90 0.03 -9.72
N SER A 92 -17.09 0.95 -8.77
CA SER A 92 -16.12 2.01 -8.44
C SER A 92 -14.79 1.43 -7.98
N ILE A 93 -14.80 0.52 -7.02
CA ILE A 93 -13.56 -0.07 -6.47
C ILE A 93 -12.90 -1.00 -7.48
N ARG A 94 -13.69 -1.77 -8.27
CA ARG A 94 -13.17 -2.63 -9.33
C ARG A 94 -12.47 -1.82 -10.41
N ALA A 95 -13.14 -0.78 -10.93
CA ALA A 95 -12.56 0.07 -11.97
C ALA A 95 -11.26 0.76 -11.50
N ALA A 96 -11.23 1.23 -10.25
CA ALA A 96 -10.03 1.82 -9.66
C ALA A 96 -8.89 0.80 -9.53
N ALA A 97 -9.18 -0.42 -9.04
CA ALA A 97 -8.19 -1.48 -8.91
C ALA A 97 -7.68 -1.96 -10.28
N ASP A 98 -8.56 -2.14 -11.26
CA ASP A 98 -8.18 -2.53 -12.62
C ASP A 98 -7.30 -1.47 -13.29
N PHE A 99 -7.65 -0.19 -13.15
CA PHE A 99 -6.84 0.93 -13.65
C PHE A 99 -5.46 0.97 -12.98
N ALA A 100 -5.41 0.88 -11.65
CA ALA A 100 -4.17 0.91 -10.90
C ALA A 100 -3.27 -0.29 -11.25
N HIS A 101 -3.85 -1.49 -11.38
CA HIS A 101 -3.12 -2.69 -11.81
C HIS A 101 -2.56 -2.53 -13.24
N HIS A 102 -3.38 -2.07 -14.20
CA HIS A 102 -2.93 -1.82 -15.57
C HIS A 102 -1.76 -0.83 -15.61
N THR A 103 -1.89 0.29 -14.92
CA THR A 103 -0.81 1.29 -14.79
C THR A 103 0.46 0.69 -14.20
N ARG A 104 0.32 -0.17 -13.18
CA ARG A 104 1.46 -0.85 -12.56
C ARG A 104 2.20 -1.73 -13.56
N ILE A 105 1.50 -2.50 -14.37
CA ILE A 105 2.12 -3.32 -15.44
C ILE A 105 2.88 -2.46 -16.44
N LEU A 106 2.30 -1.34 -16.90
CA LEU A 106 2.99 -0.40 -17.81
C LEU A 106 4.25 0.18 -17.17
N LYS A 107 4.17 0.60 -15.90
CA LYS A 107 5.34 1.08 -15.15
C LYS A 107 6.44 0.02 -15.05
N MET A 108 6.08 -1.25 -14.85
CA MET A 108 7.07 -2.34 -14.82
C MET A 108 7.75 -2.49 -16.17
N GLN A 109 7.01 -2.48 -17.29
CA GLN A 109 7.57 -2.54 -18.63
C GLN A 109 8.56 -1.38 -18.91
N ASN A 110 8.17 -0.15 -18.54
CA ASN A 110 9.03 1.03 -18.71
C ASN A 110 10.31 0.98 -17.89
N ARG A 111 10.26 0.41 -16.68
CA ARG A 111 11.42 0.26 -15.79
C ARG A 111 12.50 -0.64 -16.36
N PHE A 112 12.17 -1.70 -17.09
CA PHE A 112 13.17 -2.52 -17.80
C PHE A 112 13.98 -1.66 -18.78
N GLY A 113 13.29 -0.88 -19.62
CA GLY A 113 13.95 0.01 -20.56
C GLY A 113 14.78 1.12 -19.89
N TYR A 114 14.29 1.67 -18.78
CA TYR A 114 15.03 2.64 -17.98
C TYR A 114 16.31 2.05 -17.41
N LEU A 115 16.26 0.90 -16.75
CA LEU A 115 17.42 0.24 -16.15
C LEU A 115 18.47 -0.12 -17.20
N ALA A 116 18.04 -0.59 -18.39
CA ALA A 116 18.94 -0.87 -19.48
C ALA A 116 19.66 0.39 -20.01
N ARG A 117 18.92 1.48 -20.23
CA ARG A 117 19.51 2.74 -20.74
C ARG A 117 20.39 3.45 -19.70
N ARG A 118 19.99 3.46 -18.44
CA ARG A 118 20.65 4.25 -17.38
C ARG A 118 21.85 3.56 -16.78
N PHE A 119 21.79 2.23 -16.63
CA PHE A 119 22.79 1.44 -15.91
C PHE A 119 23.37 0.27 -16.73
N GLY A 120 22.85 0.00 -17.91
CA GLY A 120 23.24 -1.17 -18.69
C GLY A 120 22.73 -2.51 -18.11
N PHE A 121 21.76 -2.47 -17.18
CA PHE A 121 21.18 -3.68 -16.61
C PHE A 121 20.24 -4.33 -17.64
N THR A 122 20.53 -5.56 -18.00
CA THR A 122 19.75 -6.31 -19.00
C THR A 122 19.07 -7.52 -18.38
N PHE A 123 17.86 -7.77 -18.83
CA PHE A 123 17.02 -8.88 -18.40
C PHE A 123 16.61 -9.69 -19.63
N THR A 124 16.48 -10.99 -19.47
CA THR A 124 16.03 -11.87 -20.56
C THR A 124 14.52 -11.76 -20.76
N GLU A 125 14.02 -12.18 -21.92
CA GLU A 125 12.57 -12.25 -22.19
C GLU A 125 11.83 -13.15 -21.17
N GLU A 126 12.51 -14.20 -20.69
CA GLU A 126 11.97 -15.06 -19.66
C GLU A 126 11.82 -14.31 -18.32
N GLU A 127 12.86 -13.55 -17.91
CA GLU A 127 12.82 -12.73 -16.69
C GLU A 127 11.74 -11.64 -16.77
N HIS A 128 11.58 -10.99 -17.95
CA HIS A 128 10.48 -10.07 -18.21
C HIS A 128 9.12 -10.75 -18.01
N SER A 129 8.94 -11.91 -18.67
CA SER A 129 7.68 -12.66 -18.61
C SER A 129 7.38 -13.13 -17.20
N GLN A 130 8.37 -13.61 -16.45
CA GLN A 130 8.18 -14.05 -15.06
C GLN A 130 7.76 -12.90 -14.16
N LEU A 131 8.39 -11.72 -14.29
CA LEU A 131 8.01 -10.55 -13.50
C LEU A 131 6.58 -10.09 -13.82
N LEU A 132 6.23 -9.98 -15.09
CA LEU A 132 4.93 -9.49 -15.52
C LEU A 132 3.79 -10.51 -15.27
N ALA A 133 4.13 -11.78 -15.09
CA ALA A 133 3.17 -12.82 -14.71
C ALA A 133 2.83 -12.84 -13.20
N LEU A 134 3.54 -12.07 -12.38
CA LEU A 134 3.16 -11.89 -10.97
C LEU A 134 1.79 -11.23 -10.89
N LYS A 135 1.02 -11.55 -9.85
CA LYS A 135 -0.33 -11.03 -9.68
C LYS A 135 -0.37 -9.50 -9.64
N ASN A 136 0.59 -8.91 -8.93
CA ASN A 136 0.73 -7.45 -8.89
C ASN A 136 2.20 -7.06 -8.70
N PRO A 137 3.00 -7.01 -9.79
CA PRO A 137 4.44 -6.78 -9.70
C PRO A 137 4.76 -5.35 -9.22
N GLY A 138 5.81 -5.21 -8.42
CA GLY A 138 6.27 -3.94 -7.87
C GLY A 138 7.79 -3.77 -7.93
N LYS A 139 8.28 -2.60 -7.49
CA LYS A 139 9.72 -2.32 -7.39
C LYS A 139 10.49 -3.38 -6.58
N PRO A 140 9.98 -3.91 -5.45
CA PRO A 140 10.69 -4.94 -4.69
C PRO A 140 11.09 -6.14 -5.53
N HIS A 141 10.22 -6.59 -6.45
CA HIS A 141 10.51 -7.72 -7.34
C HIS A 141 11.68 -7.43 -8.31
N PHE A 142 11.76 -6.18 -8.84
CA PHE A 142 12.94 -5.77 -9.62
C PHE A 142 14.21 -5.77 -8.78
N VAL A 143 14.12 -5.25 -7.55
CA VAL A 143 15.28 -5.20 -6.64
C VAL A 143 15.80 -6.61 -6.36
N ASP A 144 14.90 -7.57 -6.12
CA ASP A 144 15.29 -8.97 -5.91
C ASP A 144 15.93 -9.59 -7.18
N MET A 145 15.44 -9.24 -8.38
CA MET A 145 16.07 -9.66 -9.64
C MET A 145 17.46 -9.04 -9.82
N MET A 146 17.60 -7.75 -9.54
CA MET A 146 18.90 -7.05 -9.62
C MET A 146 19.93 -7.63 -8.64
N LEU A 147 19.51 -7.96 -7.41
CA LEU A 147 20.34 -8.65 -6.43
C LEU A 147 20.80 -10.01 -6.93
N LYS A 148 19.88 -10.84 -7.45
CA LYS A 148 20.18 -12.17 -8.01
C LYS A 148 21.19 -12.12 -9.17
N LYS A 149 21.10 -11.07 -9.99
CA LYS A 149 22.03 -10.84 -11.12
C LYS A 149 23.33 -10.16 -10.71
N GLY A 150 23.48 -9.74 -9.47
CA GLY A 150 24.66 -9.02 -8.98
C GLY A 150 24.77 -7.58 -9.51
N TYR A 151 23.71 -7.00 -10.02
CA TYR A 151 23.68 -5.61 -10.47
C TYR A 151 23.73 -4.62 -9.31
N VAL A 152 23.21 -5.00 -8.16
CA VAL A 152 23.26 -4.25 -6.90
C VAL A 152 23.65 -5.19 -5.76
N LYS A 153 24.19 -4.64 -4.69
CA LYS A 153 24.66 -5.42 -3.51
C LYS A 153 23.67 -5.43 -2.36
N THR A 154 22.82 -4.41 -2.30
CA THR A 154 21.83 -4.25 -1.21
C THR A 154 20.46 -3.87 -1.77
N LYS A 155 19.41 -4.15 -1.01
CA LYS A 155 18.07 -3.70 -1.37
C LYS A 155 18.00 -2.18 -1.53
N MET A 156 18.70 -1.44 -0.67
CA MET A 156 18.75 0.03 -0.71
C MET A 156 19.30 0.54 -2.04
N GLU A 157 20.47 0.02 -2.50
CA GLU A 157 21.01 0.34 -3.83
C GLU A 157 20.02 0.02 -4.95
N GLY A 158 19.28 -1.08 -4.81
CA GLY A 158 18.25 -1.46 -5.77
C GLY A 158 17.08 -0.47 -5.83
N PHE A 159 16.61 0.03 -4.70
CA PHE A 159 15.58 1.07 -4.67
C PHE A 159 16.10 2.43 -5.16
N GLU A 160 17.34 2.80 -4.79
CA GLU A 160 18.00 4.02 -5.25
C GLU A 160 18.15 4.06 -6.79
N ALA A 161 18.35 2.92 -7.44
CA ALA A 161 18.40 2.85 -8.90
C ALA A 161 17.11 3.36 -9.59
N PHE A 162 16.00 3.46 -8.87
CA PHE A 162 14.74 3.99 -9.37
C PHE A 162 14.44 5.43 -8.96
N SER A 163 15.35 6.11 -8.22
CA SER A 163 15.11 7.48 -7.73
C SER A 163 14.80 8.47 -8.86
N ASP A 164 15.52 8.35 -9.97
CA ASP A 164 15.37 9.21 -11.16
C ASP A 164 14.53 8.54 -12.27
N CYS A 165 13.91 7.40 -11.98
CA CYS A 165 13.07 6.73 -12.98
C CYS A 165 11.78 7.53 -13.21
N PRO A 166 11.53 8.04 -14.44
CA PRO A 166 10.33 8.83 -14.68
C PRO A 166 9.08 7.97 -14.55
N ASP A 167 8.11 8.47 -13.78
CA ASP A 167 6.76 7.92 -13.70
C ASP A 167 5.90 8.66 -14.75
N THR A 168 5.85 8.11 -15.97
CA THR A 168 5.15 8.71 -17.11
C THR A 168 3.72 8.22 -17.26
N GLU A 169 3.38 7.15 -16.60
CA GLU A 169 2.06 6.52 -16.73
C GLU A 169 1.03 7.22 -15.84
N PRO A 170 -0.21 7.44 -16.35
CA PRO A 170 -1.27 8.00 -15.55
C PRO A 170 -1.53 7.12 -14.32
N THR A 171 -1.68 7.74 -13.18
CA THR A 171 -1.88 7.09 -11.89
C THR A 171 -3.14 7.68 -11.26
N LEU A 172 -3.86 6.91 -10.46
CA LEU A 172 -4.94 7.46 -9.65
C LEU A 172 -4.43 8.65 -8.83
N SER A 173 -5.19 9.73 -8.80
CA SER A 173 -5.01 10.75 -7.77
C SER A 173 -5.51 10.20 -6.42
N PRO A 174 -5.02 10.73 -5.29
CA PRO A 174 -5.52 10.31 -3.99
C PRO A 174 -7.03 10.60 -3.82
N GLU A 175 -7.56 11.64 -4.46
CA GLU A 175 -8.98 11.97 -4.45
C GLU A 175 -9.82 10.92 -5.20
N GLU A 176 -9.36 10.45 -6.36
CA GLU A 176 -10.04 9.39 -7.12
C GLU A 176 -10.07 8.07 -6.34
N ALA A 177 -8.97 7.71 -5.67
CA ALA A 177 -8.91 6.53 -4.80
C ALA A 177 -9.88 6.67 -3.61
N ILE A 178 -9.91 7.83 -2.94
CA ILE A 178 -10.83 8.12 -1.84
C ILE A 178 -12.28 7.99 -2.32
N ASP A 179 -12.63 8.59 -3.45
CA ASP A 179 -13.97 8.54 -4.01
C ASP A 179 -14.39 7.11 -4.36
N ALA A 180 -13.51 6.33 -5.00
CA ALA A 180 -13.76 4.92 -5.33
C ALA A 180 -14.04 4.08 -4.08
N ILE A 181 -13.30 4.29 -2.99
CA ILE A 181 -13.49 3.60 -1.71
C ILE A 181 -14.84 4.00 -1.09
N ILE A 182 -15.18 5.29 -1.07
CA ILE A 182 -16.44 5.79 -0.51
C ILE A 182 -17.65 5.26 -1.29
N GLN A 183 -17.60 5.29 -2.62
CA GLN A 183 -18.68 4.76 -3.46
C GLN A 183 -18.87 3.26 -3.29
N ALA A 184 -17.82 2.57 -2.86
CA ALA A 184 -17.89 1.15 -2.46
C ALA A 184 -18.27 0.95 -0.97
N ASN A 185 -18.77 1.97 -0.28
CA ASN A 185 -19.14 1.97 1.14
C ASN A 185 -17.96 1.77 2.10
N GLY A 186 -16.72 1.92 1.64
CA GLY A 186 -15.51 1.74 2.42
C GLY A 186 -15.08 2.96 3.22
N ILE A 187 -14.02 2.79 3.97
CA ILE A 187 -13.39 3.82 4.81
C ILE A 187 -12.00 4.14 4.25
N PRO A 188 -11.78 5.32 3.64
CA PRO A 188 -10.46 5.71 3.16
C PRO A 188 -9.59 6.26 4.28
N VAL A 189 -8.33 5.80 4.32
CA VAL A 189 -7.32 6.18 5.31
C VAL A 189 -6.00 6.50 4.60
N LEU A 190 -5.32 7.58 4.99
CA LEU A 190 -3.99 7.89 4.46
C LEU A 190 -2.95 7.02 5.15
N ALA A 191 -2.26 6.19 4.37
CA ALA A 191 -1.18 5.32 4.83
C ALA A 191 0.09 6.15 5.09
N HIS A 192 0.84 5.82 6.14
CA HIS A 192 2.16 6.39 6.49
C HIS A 192 2.44 7.83 6.00
N GLY A 193 1.42 8.71 6.02
CA GLY A 193 1.32 9.97 5.29
C GLY A 193 2.50 10.93 5.41
N ILE A 194 3.18 10.97 6.56
CA ILE A 194 4.36 11.84 6.78
C ILE A 194 5.63 11.34 6.06
N LEU A 195 5.67 10.06 5.66
CA LEU A 195 6.76 9.46 4.89
C LEU A 195 6.49 9.50 3.38
N ALA A 196 5.32 9.97 2.97
CA ALA A 196 4.83 9.91 1.59
C ALA A 196 4.92 8.47 1.03
N ASP A 197 5.73 8.25 -0.02
CA ASP A 197 5.99 6.92 -0.59
C ASP A 197 7.27 6.28 -0.02
N GLY A 198 7.72 6.70 1.16
CA GLY A 198 8.96 6.25 1.78
C GLY A 198 10.23 6.95 1.28
N SER A 199 10.17 7.70 0.18
CA SER A 199 11.33 8.36 -0.43
C SER A 199 11.56 9.78 0.08
N LYS A 200 10.50 10.48 0.49
CA LYS A 200 10.53 11.86 0.97
C LYS A 200 9.78 12.00 2.29
N LYS A 201 10.48 12.51 3.29
CA LYS A 201 9.86 12.93 4.55
C LYS A 201 9.23 14.31 4.38
N LEU A 202 7.95 14.45 4.72
CA LEU A 202 7.24 15.71 4.70
C LEU A 202 7.47 16.50 5.99
N SER A 203 7.44 17.83 5.89
CA SER A 203 7.33 18.72 7.04
C SER A 203 5.94 18.64 7.69
N GLU A 204 5.81 19.16 8.91
CA GLU A 204 4.50 19.22 9.60
C GLU A 204 3.48 20.06 8.81
N GLU A 205 3.91 21.11 8.13
CA GLU A 205 3.04 21.96 7.31
C GLU A 205 2.60 21.24 6.03
N GLU A 206 3.51 20.56 5.34
CA GLU A 206 3.20 19.79 4.14
C GLU A 206 2.20 18.68 4.42
N ILE A 207 2.42 17.88 5.47
CA ILE A 207 1.47 16.80 5.83
C ILE A 207 0.12 17.37 6.30
N ALA A 208 0.11 18.46 7.06
CA ALA A 208 -1.13 19.11 7.49
C ALA A 208 -1.93 19.63 6.28
N GLY A 209 -1.27 20.25 5.29
CA GLY A 209 -1.89 20.69 4.05
C GLY A 209 -2.52 19.53 3.27
N ARG A 210 -1.78 18.42 3.12
CA ARG A 210 -2.30 17.18 2.49
C ARG A 210 -3.54 16.65 3.22
N VAL A 211 -3.48 16.55 4.54
CA VAL A 211 -4.61 16.05 5.35
C VAL A 211 -5.85 16.93 5.18
N VAL A 212 -5.70 18.26 5.18
CA VAL A 212 -6.84 19.19 4.96
C VAL A 212 -7.47 18.96 3.59
N ARG A 213 -6.67 18.88 2.54
CA ARG A 213 -7.13 18.65 1.17
C ARG A 213 -7.84 17.30 1.03
N LEU A 214 -7.19 16.23 1.48
CA LEU A 214 -7.76 14.88 1.37
C LEU A 214 -9.00 14.70 2.24
N LYS A 215 -9.06 15.35 3.40
CA LYS A 215 -10.29 15.38 4.22
C LYS A 215 -11.44 16.03 3.49
N ALA A 216 -11.20 17.12 2.75
CA ALA A 216 -12.23 17.75 1.92
C ALA A 216 -12.72 16.82 0.81
N ALA A 217 -11.86 15.92 0.30
CA ALA A 217 -12.22 14.87 -0.64
C ALA A 217 -12.91 13.65 0.02
N GLY A 218 -13.00 13.60 1.35
CA GLY A 218 -13.72 12.54 2.08
C GLY A 218 -12.83 11.56 2.83
N LEU A 219 -11.51 11.83 2.98
CA LEU A 219 -10.64 11.01 3.84
C LEU A 219 -11.20 10.91 5.26
N ARG A 220 -11.21 9.70 5.83
CA ARG A 220 -11.81 9.43 7.14
C ARG A 220 -10.81 9.03 8.22
N GLY A 221 -9.57 8.67 7.87
CA GLY A 221 -8.58 8.25 8.85
C GLY A 221 -7.16 8.54 8.45
N LEU A 222 -6.25 8.39 9.42
CA LEU A 222 -4.80 8.45 9.27
C LEU A 222 -4.18 7.22 9.90
N GLU A 223 -3.20 6.63 9.24
CA GLU A 223 -2.31 5.67 9.88
C GLU A 223 -1.33 6.44 10.76
N CYS A 224 -1.53 6.30 12.08
CA CYS A 224 -0.75 7.03 13.07
C CYS A 224 0.29 6.14 13.78
N TYR A 225 0.02 4.83 13.83
CA TYR A 225 0.94 3.83 14.35
C TYR A 225 1.47 2.99 13.19
N TYR A 226 2.64 3.37 12.70
CA TYR A 226 3.35 2.71 11.62
C TYR A 226 4.72 2.26 12.09
N SER A 227 5.15 1.06 11.72
CA SER A 227 6.35 0.43 12.24
C SER A 227 7.62 1.26 12.07
N ALA A 228 7.74 2.00 10.96
CA ALA A 228 8.90 2.85 10.66
C ALA A 228 8.79 4.29 11.19
N PHE A 229 7.72 4.66 11.90
CA PHE A 229 7.60 6.00 12.46
C PHE A 229 8.50 6.20 13.68
N THR A 230 9.22 7.31 13.69
CA THR A 230 9.82 7.84 14.92
C THR A 230 8.73 8.29 15.91
N PRO A 231 9.03 8.37 17.22
CA PRO A 231 8.08 8.90 18.21
C PRO A 231 7.50 10.26 17.81
N ARG A 232 8.34 11.15 17.28
CA ARG A 232 7.92 12.49 16.84
C ARG A 232 6.95 12.45 15.65
N GLN A 233 7.20 11.59 14.67
CA GLN A 233 6.29 11.42 13.53
C GLN A 233 4.91 10.91 13.97
N ARG A 234 4.89 9.94 14.87
CA ARG A 234 3.66 9.43 15.46
C ARG A 234 2.88 10.51 16.22
N GLU A 235 3.56 11.31 17.03
CA GLU A 235 2.93 12.45 17.73
C GLU A 235 2.28 13.43 16.75
N ILE A 236 2.97 13.78 15.66
CA ILE A 236 2.43 14.67 14.61
C ILE A 236 1.17 14.07 14.00
N MET A 237 1.21 12.78 13.60
CA MET A 237 0.08 12.13 12.97
C MET A 237 -1.12 12.02 13.91
N LEU A 238 -0.90 11.70 15.19
CA LEU A 238 -1.95 11.67 16.21
C LEU A 238 -2.56 13.06 16.45
N ALA A 239 -1.75 14.10 16.53
CA ALA A 239 -2.23 15.49 16.68
C ALA A 239 -3.08 15.93 15.48
N LEU A 240 -2.69 15.54 14.25
CA LEU A 240 -3.48 15.80 13.05
C LEU A 240 -4.81 15.02 13.07
N ALA A 241 -4.78 13.73 13.46
CA ALA A 241 -5.99 12.94 13.57
C ALA A 241 -6.98 13.54 14.57
N GLU A 242 -6.52 13.95 15.74
CA GLU A 242 -7.34 14.63 16.75
C GLU A 242 -7.89 15.97 16.24
N ARG A 243 -7.00 16.84 15.71
CA ARG A 243 -7.37 18.17 15.22
C ARG A 243 -8.44 18.11 14.13
N TYR A 244 -8.35 17.14 13.25
CA TYR A 244 -9.27 17.00 12.11
C TYR A 244 -10.35 15.94 12.34
N ARG A 245 -10.45 15.37 13.54
CA ARG A 245 -11.44 14.33 13.91
C ARG A 245 -11.44 13.16 12.93
N LEU A 246 -10.26 12.64 12.66
CA LEU A 246 -10.03 11.48 11.80
C LEU A 246 -9.85 10.23 12.65
N LEU A 247 -10.20 9.09 12.07
CA LEU A 247 -9.93 7.78 12.67
C LEU A 247 -8.41 7.55 12.72
N VAL A 248 -7.99 6.74 13.69
CA VAL A 248 -6.59 6.33 13.86
C VAL A 248 -6.48 4.85 13.53
N THR A 249 -5.50 4.49 12.69
CA THR A 249 -5.15 3.10 12.41
C THR A 249 -3.71 2.80 12.80
N ALA A 250 -3.41 1.49 12.86
CA ALA A 250 -2.10 0.94 13.12
C ALA A 250 -1.79 -0.13 12.07
N GLY A 251 -0.55 -0.17 11.58
CA GLY A 251 -0.10 -1.16 10.62
C GLY A 251 1.39 -1.39 10.64
N SER A 252 1.80 -2.58 10.21
CA SER A 252 3.22 -2.96 10.13
C SER A 252 3.83 -2.72 8.75
N ASP A 253 3.03 -2.86 7.69
CA ASP A 253 3.38 -2.75 6.27
C ASP A 253 4.54 -3.65 5.83
#